data_72b97b0ba59fa0bb0583a3b32c466ce1
#
_entry.id   72b97b0ba59fa0bb0583a3b32c466ce1
#
_cell.length_a   1.000
_cell.length_b   1.000
_cell.length_c   1.000
_cell.angle_alpha   90.00
_cell.angle_beta   90.00
_cell.angle_gamma   90.00
#
_symmetry.space_group_name_H-M   'P 1'
#
loop_
_entity.id
_entity.type
_entity.pdbx_description
1 polymer ?
#
loop_
_entity_poly.entity_id
_entity_poly.type
_entity_poly.pdbx_seq_one_letter_code
_entity_poly.pdbx_strand_id
1 'polypeptide(L)'
;MPSDRAAPPEITPNPAGLDLLLQRRSHHSLVAPGPDECQLTQMLRAALRVPDFRHLRPYRFLLAQGAGLDRLGQAMARAAVAGGQSERLIQRAPAMPHRAPLVIGVVAVHRPHKLVPETDQRYAAVCTVFALELAARALGFGAVWRSGWFMEAPELYRELGLGEGERLVGFLYVGTPSSLPAPGEPTPVPDPAPGDFVTWL
;
A
#
# COMPACT_ATOMS: atom_id res chain seq x y z
N MET A 1 39.72 -31.15 -15.44
CA MET A 1 39.78 -30.34 -14.23
C MET A 1 38.36 -30.19 -13.73
N PRO A 2 38.01 -30.83 -12.58
CA PRO A 2 36.68 -30.54 -11.99
C PRO A 2 36.69 -29.11 -11.48
N SER A 3 35.69 -28.32 -11.87
CA SER A 3 35.51 -26.95 -11.40
C SER A 3 35.20 -26.99 -9.90
N ASP A 4 36.05 -26.37 -9.12
CA ASP A 4 35.86 -26.12 -7.70
C ASP A 4 34.70 -25.09 -7.54
N ARG A 5 33.45 -25.59 -7.66
CA ARG A 5 32.26 -24.81 -7.34
C ARG A 5 32.17 -24.76 -5.84
N ALA A 6 32.52 -23.62 -5.25
CA ALA A 6 32.24 -23.34 -3.87
C ALA A 6 30.79 -23.73 -3.52
N ALA A 7 30.58 -24.39 -2.38
CA ALA A 7 29.26 -24.74 -1.90
C ALA A 7 28.39 -23.46 -1.84
N PRO A 8 27.10 -23.54 -2.21
CA PRO A 8 26.24 -22.38 -2.10
C PRO A 8 26.18 -21.91 -0.64
N PRO A 9 26.03 -20.57 -0.42
CA PRO A 9 25.92 -20.05 0.94
C PRO A 9 24.71 -20.66 1.64
N GLU A 10 24.90 -21.01 2.90
CA GLU A 10 23.82 -21.52 3.75
C GLU A 10 22.82 -20.40 4.04
N ILE A 11 21.54 -20.61 3.68
CA ILE A 11 20.47 -19.66 3.94
C ILE A 11 19.83 -20.01 5.29
N THR A 12 20.00 -19.11 6.26
CA THR A 12 19.35 -19.27 7.57
C THR A 12 17.86 -18.91 7.45
N PRO A 13 16.94 -19.83 7.81
CA PRO A 13 15.49 -19.52 7.83
C PRO A 13 15.18 -18.35 8.76
N ASN A 14 14.21 -17.52 8.35
CA ASN A 14 13.67 -16.42 9.17
C ASN A 14 12.18 -16.64 9.47
N PRO A 15 11.83 -17.42 10.52
CA PRO A 15 10.45 -17.70 10.88
C PRO A 15 9.63 -16.43 11.16
N ALA A 16 10.20 -15.45 11.85
CA ALA A 16 9.50 -14.19 12.15
C ALA A 16 9.12 -13.41 10.88
N GLY A 17 9.97 -13.47 9.85
CA GLY A 17 9.65 -12.87 8.54
C GLY A 17 8.50 -13.58 7.85
N LEU A 18 8.42 -14.91 7.96
CA LEU A 18 7.32 -15.69 7.42
C LEU A 18 6.02 -15.42 8.19
N ASP A 19 6.08 -15.39 9.52
CA ASP A 19 4.92 -15.08 10.36
C ASP A 19 4.33 -13.70 10.07
N LEU A 20 5.18 -12.72 9.77
CA LEU A 20 4.74 -11.39 9.37
C LEU A 20 3.82 -11.44 8.13
N LEU A 21 4.17 -12.27 7.15
CA LEU A 21 3.39 -12.48 5.93
C LEU A 21 2.11 -13.26 6.21
N LEU A 22 2.20 -14.39 6.88
CA LEU A 22 1.07 -15.30 7.14
C LEU A 22 -0.01 -14.68 8.03
N GLN A 23 0.39 -13.83 8.97
CA GLN A 23 -0.56 -13.16 9.87
C GLN A 23 -1.03 -11.80 9.35
N ARG A 24 -0.68 -11.40 8.11
CA ARG A 24 -1.14 -10.15 7.53
C ARG A 24 -2.67 -10.10 7.43
N ARG A 25 -3.25 -8.99 7.83
CA ARG A 25 -4.67 -8.70 7.66
C ARG A 25 -4.91 -7.20 7.51
N SER A 26 -6.03 -6.83 6.90
CA SER A 26 -6.48 -5.45 6.82
C SER A 26 -7.17 -5.03 8.11
N HIS A 27 -6.81 -3.85 8.65
CA HIS A 27 -7.44 -3.27 9.84
C HIS A 27 -8.33 -2.11 9.41
N HIS A 28 -9.64 -2.28 9.55
CA HIS A 28 -10.61 -1.29 9.07
C HIS A 28 -10.87 -0.15 10.05
N SER A 29 -10.55 -0.33 11.32
CA SER A 29 -10.69 0.66 12.38
C SER A 29 -9.31 1.02 12.94
N LEU A 30 -8.86 2.22 12.58
CA LEU A 30 -7.54 2.73 12.88
C LEU A 30 -7.66 4.06 13.65
N VAL A 31 -6.90 4.18 14.73
CA VAL A 31 -6.89 5.38 15.58
C VAL A 31 -5.46 5.90 15.78
N ALA A 32 -5.33 7.07 16.39
CA ALA A 32 -4.03 7.57 16.84
C ALA A 32 -3.45 6.68 17.98
N PRO A 33 -2.11 6.63 18.14
CA PRO A 33 -1.14 7.32 17.31
C PRO A 33 -0.93 6.65 15.95
N GLY A 34 -0.49 7.44 14.95
CA GLY A 34 0.11 6.94 13.73
C GLY A 34 1.62 6.81 13.88
N PRO A 35 2.33 6.32 12.82
CA PRO A 35 3.78 6.30 12.78
C PRO A 35 4.38 7.69 12.99
N ASP A 36 5.42 7.77 13.81
CA ASP A 36 6.26 8.96 13.89
C ASP A 36 7.16 9.11 12.63
N GLU A 37 7.93 10.19 12.56
CA GLU A 37 8.79 10.48 11.40
C GLU A 37 9.84 9.38 11.16
N CYS A 38 10.43 8.83 12.22
CA CYS A 38 11.42 7.76 12.11
C CYS A 38 10.79 6.48 11.59
N GLN A 39 9.64 6.10 12.14
CA GLN A 39 8.86 4.92 11.73
C GLN A 39 8.35 5.04 10.30
N LEU A 40 7.82 6.23 9.93
CA LEU A 40 7.40 6.52 8.55
C LEU A 40 8.58 6.40 7.59
N THR A 41 9.75 6.92 7.95
CA THR A 41 10.97 6.78 7.15
C THR A 41 11.34 5.31 6.95
N GLN A 42 11.24 4.47 7.99
CA GLN A 42 11.49 3.03 7.88
C GLN A 42 10.50 2.35 6.94
N MET A 43 9.21 2.68 7.02
CA MET A 43 8.18 2.17 6.11
C MET A 43 8.48 2.54 4.66
N LEU A 44 8.84 3.79 4.39
CA LEU A 44 9.19 4.26 3.05
C LEU A 44 10.46 3.56 2.54
N ARG A 45 11.48 3.37 3.39
CA ARG A 45 12.69 2.60 3.02
C ARG A 45 12.37 1.15 2.67
N ALA A 46 11.44 0.50 3.36
CA ALA A 46 10.97 -0.84 3.01
C ALA A 46 10.27 -0.86 1.63
N ALA A 47 9.41 0.13 1.37
CA ALA A 47 8.75 0.28 0.08
C ALA A 47 9.73 0.45 -1.10
N LEU A 48 10.88 1.07 -0.86
CA LEU A 48 11.92 1.26 -1.88
C LEU A 48 12.75 -0.02 -2.15
N ARG A 49 12.45 -1.15 -1.48
CA ARG A 49 13.14 -2.45 -1.65
C ARG A 49 12.36 -3.45 -2.50
N VAL A 50 11.22 -3.06 -3.04
CA VAL A 50 10.42 -3.92 -3.93
C VAL A 50 11.20 -4.29 -5.21
N PRO A 51 10.87 -5.42 -5.85
CA PRO A 51 11.42 -5.74 -7.16
C PRO A 51 11.14 -4.61 -8.16
N ASP A 52 12.20 -4.13 -8.78
CA ASP A 52 12.15 -3.03 -9.75
C ASP A 52 13.25 -3.27 -10.81
N PHE A 53 12.87 -3.85 -11.93
CA PHE A 53 13.80 -4.14 -13.00
C PHE A 53 14.36 -2.84 -13.58
N ARG A 54 15.70 -2.78 -13.67
CA ARG A 54 16.47 -1.59 -14.08
C ARG A 54 16.42 -0.41 -13.09
N HIS A 55 15.88 -0.59 -11.88
CA HIS A 55 15.82 0.43 -10.84
C HIS A 55 15.21 1.76 -11.32
N LEU A 56 14.12 1.66 -12.08
CA LEU A 56 13.42 2.82 -12.64
C LEU A 56 12.71 3.64 -11.56
N ARG A 57 12.39 3.03 -10.42
CA ARG A 57 11.61 3.62 -9.32
C ARG A 57 10.33 4.28 -9.86
N PRO A 58 9.46 3.49 -10.50
CA PRO A 58 8.29 3.99 -11.21
C PRO A 58 7.13 4.28 -10.25
N TYR A 59 7.41 4.97 -9.15
CA TYR A 59 6.43 5.26 -8.11
C TYR A 59 6.83 6.49 -7.30
N ARG A 60 5.83 7.14 -6.70
CA ARG A 60 5.98 8.17 -5.68
C ARG A 60 4.86 8.07 -4.65
N PHE A 61 5.03 8.74 -3.51
CA PHE A 61 4.12 8.69 -2.40
C PHE A 61 3.55 10.07 -2.08
N LEU A 62 2.24 10.13 -1.81
CA LEU A 62 1.54 11.30 -1.32
C LEU A 62 1.21 11.05 0.16
N LEU A 63 1.71 11.88 1.05
CA LEU A 63 1.51 11.71 2.49
C LEU A 63 0.48 12.72 2.98
N ALA A 64 -0.58 12.23 3.66
CA ALA A 64 -1.59 13.04 4.31
C ALA A 64 -1.65 12.71 5.80
N GLN A 65 -1.34 13.69 6.63
CA GLN A 65 -1.37 13.65 8.09
C GLN A 65 -1.78 15.02 8.62
N GLY A 66 -2.46 15.08 9.75
CA GLY A 66 -2.96 16.35 10.32
C GLY A 66 -3.79 17.13 9.30
N ALA A 67 -3.48 18.40 9.06
CA ALA A 67 -4.17 19.23 8.06
C ALA A 67 -4.08 18.66 6.61
N GLY A 68 -3.18 17.72 6.34
CA GLY A 68 -3.11 17.00 5.06
C GLY A 68 -4.33 16.10 4.84
N LEU A 69 -4.91 15.54 5.91
CA LEU A 69 -6.14 14.74 5.83
C LEU A 69 -7.32 15.61 5.42
N ASP A 70 -7.42 16.84 5.92
CA ASP A 70 -8.46 17.80 5.53
C ASP A 70 -8.35 18.15 4.03
N ARG A 71 -7.13 18.44 3.57
CA ARG A 71 -6.88 18.73 2.15
C ARG A 71 -7.26 17.56 1.25
N LEU A 72 -6.88 16.33 1.62
CA LEU A 72 -7.25 15.13 0.89
C LEU A 72 -8.76 14.91 0.91
N GLY A 73 -9.42 15.12 2.05
CA GLY A 73 -10.87 15.02 2.19
C GLY A 73 -11.62 16.00 1.29
N GLN A 74 -11.16 17.24 1.24
CA GLN A 74 -11.73 18.27 0.34
C GLN A 74 -11.53 17.90 -1.15
N ALA A 75 -10.35 17.39 -1.51
CA ALA A 75 -10.08 16.91 -2.86
C ALA A 75 -11.01 15.76 -3.25
N MET A 76 -11.20 14.78 -2.35
CA MET A 76 -12.16 13.69 -2.56
C MET A 76 -13.61 14.19 -2.67
N ALA A 77 -13.99 15.19 -1.88
CA ALA A 77 -15.33 15.77 -1.96
C ALA A 77 -15.59 16.45 -3.32
N ARG A 78 -14.63 17.27 -3.78
CA ARG A 78 -14.73 17.90 -5.11
C ARG A 78 -14.79 16.87 -6.23
N ALA A 79 -13.97 15.84 -6.16
CA ALA A 79 -13.96 14.75 -7.12
C ALA A 79 -15.28 13.96 -7.10
N ALA A 80 -15.89 13.75 -5.93
CA ALA A 80 -17.19 13.08 -5.82
C ALA A 80 -18.32 13.88 -6.48
N VAL A 81 -18.34 15.20 -6.27
CA VAL A 81 -19.31 16.10 -6.92
C VAL A 81 -19.10 16.11 -8.43
N ALA A 82 -17.88 16.34 -8.89
CA ALA A 82 -17.53 16.40 -10.31
C ALA A 82 -17.82 15.08 -11.05
N GLY A 83 -17.62 13.95 -10.37
CA GLY A 83 -17.91 12.61 -10.90
C GLY A 83 -19.37 12.17 -10.79
N GLY A 84 -20.30 13.04 -10.35
CA GLY A 84 -21.74 12.71 -10.24
C GLY A 84 -22.01 11.54 -9.29
N GLN A 85 -21.21 11.39 -8.24
CA GLN A 85 -21.39 10.31 -7.27
C GLN A 85 -22.70 10.47 -6.48
N SER A 86 -23.16 9.39 -5.83
CA SER A 86 -24.38 9.45 -5.02
C SER A 86 -24.25 10.48 -3.89
N GLU A 87 -25.37 11.11 -3.51
CA GLU A 87 -25.44 12.10 -2.42
C GLU A 87 -24.76 11.56 -1.14
N ARG A 88 -25.05 10.32 -0.79
CA ARG A 88 -24.44 9.65 0.37
C ARG A 88 -22.90 9.62 0.27
N LEU A 89 -22.34 9.41 -0.93
CA LEU A 89 -20.89 9.36 -1.13
C LEU A 89 -20.29 10.76 -1.06
N ILE A 90 -20.94 11.75 -1.67
CA ILE A 90 -20.53 13.16 -1.62
C ILE A 90 -20.44 13.64 -0.18
N GLN A 91 -21.45 13.36 0.66
CA GLN A 91 -21.47 13.73 2.06
C GLN A 91 -20.38 13.03 2.89
N ARG A 92 -20.00 11.80 2.53
CA ARG A 92 -18.98 11.02 3.25
C ARG A 92 -17.55 11.30 2.80
N ALA A 93 -17.35 11.78 1.60
CA ALA A 93 -16.04 11.94 0.97
C ALA A 93 -15.06 12.79 1.82
N PRO A 94 -15.46 13.94 2.40
CA PRO A 94 -14.58 14.75 3.23
C PRO A 94 -14.01 14.01 4.43
N ALA A 95 -14.80 13.12 5.04
CA ALA A 95 -14.42 12.38 6.23
C ALA A 95 -13.63 11.07 5.91
N MET A 96 -13.53 10.69 4.65
CA MET A 96 -12.88 9.41 4.28
C MET A 96 -11.41 9.33 4.72
N PRO A 97 -10.57 10.36 4.57
CA PRO A 97 -9.18 10.28 5.01
C PRO A 97 -9.01 10.21 6.52
N HIS A 98 -9.95 10.74 7.30
CA HIS A 98 -9.91 10.76 8.77
C HIS A 98 -10.15 9.40 9.44
N ARG A 99 -10.23 8.32 8.66
CA ARG A 99 -10.34 6.94 9.19
C ARG A 99 -9.01 6.38 9.71
N ALA A 100 -7.93 7.13 9.58
CA ALA A 100 -6.62 6.81 10.12
C ALA A 100 -5.82 8.11 10.33
N PRO A 101 -4.84 8.12 11.25
CA PRO A 101 -3.99 9.30 11.47
C PRO A 101 -3.02 9.59 10.32
N LEU A 102 -2.74 8.59 9.45
CA LEU A 102 -1.90 8.73 8.27
C LEU A 102 -2.56 8.06 7.08
N VAL A 103 -2.56 8.74 5.93
CA VAL A 103 -2.93 8.16 4.63
C VAL A 103 -1.76 8.34 3.67
N ILE A 104 -1.35 7.24 3.03
CA ILE A 104 -0.29 7.22 2.02
C ILE A 104 -0.94 6.92 0.67
N GLY A 105 -1.02 7.92 -0.20
CA GLY A 105 -1.37 7.72 -1.60
C GLY A 105 -0.18 7.16 -2.36
N VAL A 106 -0.34 6.03 -3.03
CA VAL A 106 0.70 5.43 -3.88
C VAL A 106 0.36 5.73 -5.33
N VAL A 107 1.31 6.30 -6.03
CA VAL A 107 1.20 6.70 -7.43
C VAL A 107 2.21 5.92 -8.25
N ALA A 108 1.74 5.21 -9.28
CA ALA A 108 2.60 4.67 -10.33
C ALA A 108 2.99 5.80 -11.29
N VAL A 109 4.27 5.88 -11.61
CA VAL A 109 4.87 6.91 -12.47
C VAL A 109 5.48 6.23 -13.67
N HIS A 110 4.85 6.36 -14.83
CA HIS A 110 5.39 5.79 -16.06
C HIS A 110 6.71 6.49 -16.45
N ARG A 111 7.75 5.70 -16.63
CA ARG A 111 9.07 6.13 -17.13
C ARG A 111 9.34 5.41 -18.45
N PRO A 112 9.27 6.08 -19.61
CA PRO A 112 9.49 5.46 -20.90
C PRO A 112 10.81 4.67 -20.93
N HIS A 113 10.74 3.37 -21.23
CA HIS A 113 11.91 2.50 -21.25
C HIS A 113 11.72 1.35 -22.25
N LYS A 114 12.75 1.05 -23.08
CA LYS A 114 12.66 0.08 -24.16
C LYS A 114 12.43 -1.38 -23.70
N LEU A 115 12.94 -1.73 -22.52
CA LEU A 115 12.93 -3.10 -21.98
C LEU A 115 11.96 -3.31 -20.82
N VAL A 116 11.35 -2.25 -20.30
CA VAL A 116 10.46 -2.32 -19.14
C VAL A 116 9.10 -1.75 -19.53
N PRO A 117 8.13 -2.59 -19.81
CA PRO A 117 6.78 -2.16 -20.16
C PRO A 117 6.13 -1.36 -19.02
N GLU A 118 5.17 -0.50 -19.35
CA GLU A 118 4.39 0.25 -18.36
C GLU A 118 3.72 -0.68 -17.33
N THR A 119 3.24 -1.83 -17.78
CA THR A 119 2.60 -2.83 -16.92
C THR A 119 3.51 -3.30 -15.80
N ASP A 120 4.78 -3.62 -16.11
CA ASP A 120 5.76 -4.07 -15.10
C ASP A 120 6.07 -2.95 -14.11
N GLN A 121 6.13 -1.71 -14.59
CA GLN A 121 6.31 -0.52 -13.75
C GLN A 121 5.13 -0.33 -12.80
N ARG A 122 3.90 -0.54 -13.27
CA ARG A 122 2.69 -0.52 -12.41
C ARG A 122 2.71 -1.64 -11.37
N TYR A 123 3.17 -2.84 -11.72
CA TYR A 123 3.33 -3.92 -10.75
C TYR A 123 4.35 -3.58 -9.67
N ALA A 124 5.48 -2.97 -10.02
CA ALA A 124 6.45 -2.49 -9.03
C ALA A 124 5.81 -1.47 -8.07
N ALA A 125 5.00 -0.53 -8.58
CA ALA A 125 4.27 0.42 -7.74
C ALA A 125 3.24 -0.27 -6.82
N VAL A 126 2.53 -1.29 -7.30
CA VAL A 126 1.61 -2.11 -6.47
C VAL A 126 2.37 -2.82 -5.36
N CYS A 127 3.54 -3.39 -5.64
CA CYS A 127 4.38 -4.03 -4.64
C CYS A 127 4.78 -3.07 -3.49
N THR A 128 4.92 -1.76 -3.77
CA THR A 128 5.22 -0.79 -2.70
C THR A 128 4.10 -0.67 -1.67
N VAL A 129 2.82 -0.80 -2.08
CA VAL A 129 1.69 -0.79 -1.14
C VAL A 129 1.80 -1.96 -0.17
N PHE A 130 2.07 -3.15 -0.70
CA PHE A 130 2.23 -4.35 0.11
C PHE A 130 3.43 -4.24 1.07
N ALA A 131 4.56 -3.73 0.58
CA ALA A 131 5.75 -3.51 1.41
C ALA A 131 5.50 -2.49 2.53
N LEU A 132 4.76 -1.39 2.25
CA LEU A 132 4.34 -0.41 3.25
C LEU A 132 3.41 -1.05 4.31
N GLU A 133 2.47 -1.89 3.89
CA GLU A 133 1.55 -2.59 4.81
C GLU A 133 2.31 -3.53 5.75
N LEU A 134 3.24 -4.32 5.21
CA LEU A 134 4.08 -5.21 6.02
C LEU A 134 5.01 -4.43 6.97
N ALA A 135 5.59 -3.33 6.51
CA ALA A 135 6.45 -2.48 7.34
C ALA A 135 5.63 -1.82 8.48
N ALA A 136 4.41 -1.34 8.19
CA ALA A 136 3.52 -0.83 9.22
C ALA A 136 3.25 -1.90 10.30
N ARG A 137 2.93 -3.13 9.87
CA ARG A 137 2.71 -4.25 10.78
C ARG A 137 3.96 -4.60 11.61
N ALA A 138 5.14 -4.65 10.99
CA ALA A 138 6.41 -4.92 11.67
C ALA A 138 6.72 -3.88 12.75
N LEU A 139 6.21 -2.65 12.59
CA LEU A 139 6.34 -1.55 13.54
C LEU A 139 5.17 -1.48 14.54
N GLY A 140 4.24 -2.45 14.53
CA GLY A 140 3.12 -2.53 15.46
C GLY A 140 1.88 -1.74 15.05
N PHE A 141 1.82 -1.22 13.82
CA PHE A 141 0.65 -0.52 13.27
C PHE A 141 -0.26 -1.45 12.48
N GLY A 142 -1.52 -1.07 12.41
CA GLY A 142 -2.47 -1.64 11.45
C GLY A 142 -2.48 -0.83 10.16
N ALA A 143 -2.88 -1.49 9.07
CA ALA A 143 -3.08 -0.81 7.81
C ALA A 143 -4.25 -1.40 7.03
N VAL A 144 -4.79 -0.64 6.08
CA VAL A 144 -5.74 -1.11 5.08
C VAL A 144 -5.54 -0.36 3.77
N TRP A 145 -5.36 -1.11 2.69
CA TRP A 145 -5.33 -0.56 1.34
C TRP A 145 -6.75 -0.37 0.82
N ARG A 146 -7.04 0.84 0.35
CA ARG A 146 -8.33 1.20 -0.24
C ARG A 146 -8.13 1.71 -1.66
N SER A 147 -8.99 1.21 -2.53
CA SER A 147 -9.20 1.67 -3.89
C SER A 147 -10.70 1.96 -4.09
N GLY A 148 -11.13 2.25 -5.28
CA GLY A 148 -12.55 2.43 -5.59
C GLY A 148 -12.78 3.54 -6.60
N TRP A 149 -13.92 4.23 -6.53
CA TRP A 149 -14.39 5.21 -7.50
C TRP A 149 -13.37 6.33 -7.81
N PHE A 150 -12.56 6.72 -6.84
CA PHE A 150 -11.58 7.80 -6.98
C PHE A 150 -10.35 7.43 -7.81
N MET A 151 -10.12 6.12 -8.07
CA MET A 151 -8.95 5.65 -8.83
C MET A 151 -8.93 6.21 -10.27
N GLU A 152 -10.10 6.48 -10.84
CA GLU A 152 -10.26 6.98 -12.19
C GLU A 152 -10.91 8.38 -12.23
N ALA A 153 -10.95 9.08 -11.09
CA ALA A 153 -11.58 10.39 -10.98
C ALA A 153 -10.65 11.53 -11.48
N PRO A 154 -10.87 12.13 -12.64
CA PRO A 154 -9.97 13.15 -13.21
C PRO A 154 -9.80 14.37 -12.28
N GLU A 155 -10.87 14.74 -11.58
CA GLU A 155 -10.84 15.83 -10.61
C GLU A 155 -9.87 15.54 -9.47
N LEU A 156 -9.88 14.31 -8.94
CA LEU A 156 -8.94 13.94 -7.88
C LEU A 156 -7.49 13.98 -8.37
N TYR A 157 -7.24 13.53 -9.61
CA TYR A 157 -5.93 13.59 -10.23
C TYR A 157 -5.42 15.03 -10.30
N ARG A 158 -6.27 15.97 -10.73
CA ARG A 158 -5.94 17.38 -10.80
C ARG A 158 -5.65 17.97 -9.42
N GLU A 159 -6.49 17.66 -8.43
CA GLU A 159 -6.35 18.13 -7.05
C GLU A 159 -5.08 17.58 -6.36
N LEU A 160 -4.68 16.37 -6.68
CA LEU A 160 -3.47 15.75 -6.16
C LEU A 160 -2.21 16.08 -6.98
N GLY A 161 -2.34 16.84 -8.06
CA GLY A 161 -1.23 17.20 -8.94
C GLY A 161 -0.62 15.99 -9.65
N LEU A 162 -1.46 15.03 -10.07
CA LEU A 162 -1.00 13.91 -10.89
C LEU A 162 -0.88 14.35 -12.35
N GLY A 163 0.28 14.05 -12.95
CA GLY A 163 0.58 14.36 -14.35
C GLY A 163 0.16 13.26 -15.31
N GLU A 164 0.39 13.54 -16.59
CA GLU A 164 0.29 12.53 -17.64
C GLU A 164 1.28 11.40 -17.37
N GLY A 165 0.85 10.14 -17.56
CA GLY A 165 1.67 8.98 -17.22
C GLY A 165 1.70 8.61 -15.73
N GLU A 166 1.01 9.34 -14.87
CA GLU A 166 0.83 8.97 -13.47
C GLU A 166 -0.53 8.30 -13.24
N ARG A 167 -0.55 7.27 -12.42
CA ARG A 167 -1.77 6.53 -12.07
C ARG A 167 -1.81 6.25 -10.57
N LEU A 168 -2.92 6.59 -9.95
CA LEU A 168 -3.14 6.27 -8.54
C LEU A 168 -3.29 4.75 -8.37
N VAL A 169 -2.48 4.15 -7.52
CA VAL A 169 -2.57 2.72 -7.16
C VAL A 169 -3.56 2.51 -6.03
N GLY A 170 -3.69 3.46 -5.14
CA GLY A 170 -4.63 3.47 -4.03
C GLY A 170 -4.12 4.28 -2.86
N PHE A 171 -4.89 4.23 -1.78
CA PHE A 171 -4.58 4.85 -0.52
C PHE A 171 -4.38 3.79 0.57
N LEU A 172 -3.21 3.76 1.19
CA LEU A 172 -2.92 2.96 2.37
C LEU A 172 -3.20 3.82 3.61
N TYR A 173 -4.17 3.41 4.39
CA TYR A 173 -4.51 4.00 5.68
C TYR A 173 -3.69 3.31 6.75
N VAL A 174 -3.02 4.05 7.62
CA VAL A 174 -2.10 3.52 8.64
C VAL A 174 -2.39 4.18 10.00
N GLY A 175 -2.41 3.37 11.04
CA GLY A 175 -2.64 3.84 12.42
C GLY A 175 -2.59 2.70 13.42
N THR A 176 -2.90 2.99 14.66
CA THR A 176 -3.05 1.97 15.69
C THR A 176 -4.40 1.26 15.52
N PRO A 177 -4.44 -0.10 15.43
CA PRO A 177 -5.71 -0.82 15.42
C PRO A 177 -6.52 -0.50 16.70
N SER A 178 -7.80 -0.14 16.54
CA SER A 178 -8.67 0.15 17.70
C SER A 178 -9.02 -1.10 18.51
N SER A 179 -8.92 -2.28 17.88
CA SER A 179 -9.04 -3.59 18.52
C SER A 179 -8.05 -4.55 17.89
N LEU A 180 -7.37 -5.32 18.72
CA LEU A 180 -6.60 -6.48 18.27
C LEU A 180 -7.41 -7.71 18.62
N PRO A 181 -7.40 -8.77 17.78
CA PRO A 181 -7.99 -10.04 18.16
C PRO A 181 -7.24 -10.60 19.38
N ALA A 182 -7.94 -11.36 20.18
CA ALA A 182 -7.31 -12.08 21.28
C ALA A 182 -6.20 -13.00 20.74
N PRO A 183 -5.13 -13.21 21.54
CA PRO A 183 -4.13 -14.22 21.17
C PRO A 183 -4.81 -15.58 20.90
N GLY A 184 -4.55 -16.14 19.71
CA GLY A 184 -5.17 -17.42 19.28
C GLY A 184 -6.55 -17.29 18.65
N GLU A 185 -7.12 -16.09 18.55
CA GLU A 185 -8.38 -15.89 17.81
C GLU A 185 -8.15 -16.14 16.31
N PRO A 186 -8.92 -17.04 15.68
CA PRO A 186 -8.75 -17.33 14.26
C PRO A 186 -8.93 -16.07 13.41
N THR A 187 -8.15 -15.94 12.34
CA THR A 187 -8.40 -14.92 11.36
C THR A 187 -9.79 -15.12 10.77
N PRO A 188 -10.60 -14.06 10.59
CA PRO A 188 -11.94 -14.18 10.04
C PRO A 188 -11.97 -14.67 8.57
N VAL A 189 -10.81 -14.74 7.93
CA VAL A 189 -10.67 -15.28 6.57
C VAL A 189 -10.11 -16.70 6.71
N PRO A 190 -10.82 -17.73 6.21
CA PRO A 190 -10.29 -19.08 6.16
C PRO A 190 -8.94 -19.11 5.43
N ASP A 191 -8.01 -19.88 5.96
CA ASP A 191 -6.74 -20.11 5.30
C ASP A 191 -6.98 -20.95 4.04
N PRO A 192 -6.76 -20.42 2.81
CA PRO A 192 -7.05 -21.18 1.60
C PRO A 192 -6.07 -22.35 1.46
N ALA A 193 -6.55 -23.47 0.95
CA ALA A 193 -5.67 -24.58 0.62
C ALA A 193 -4.77 -24.20 -0.56
N PRO A 194 -3.43 -24.17 -0.41
CA PRO A 194 -2.54 -23.74 -1.50
C PRO A 194 -2.72 -24.54 -2.79
N GLY A 195 -3.13 -25.82 -2.69
CA GLY A 195 -3.36 -26.70 -3.83
C GLY A 195 -4.42 -26.20 -4.81
N ASP A 196 -5.39 -25.40 -4.34
CA ASP A 196 -6.45 -24.85 -5.19
C ASP A 196 -5.92 -23.78 -6.19
N PHE A 197 -4.70 -23.31 -5.97
CA PHE A 197 -4.05 -22.23 -6.74
C PHE A 197 -2.81 -22.70 -7.50
N VAL A 198 -2.50 -24.00 -7.49
CA VAL A 198 -1.25 -24.54 -8.07
C VAL A 198 -1.57 -25.49 -9.22
N THR A 199 -0.89 -25.29 -10.33
CA THR A 199 -0.83 -26.24 -11.45
C THR A 199 0.60 -26.69 -11.64
N TRP A 200 0.84 -27.98 -11.56
CA TRP A 200 2.14 -28.60 -11.88
C TRP A 200 2.26 -28.79 -13.40
N LEU A 201 3.39 -28.37 -13.99
CA LEU A 201 3.69 -28.51 -15.43
C LEU A 201 4.52 -29.76 -15.69
#